data_a2bd7943b55edfc2801aeee4753b6b2a
#
_entry.id   a2bd7943b55edfc2801aeee4753b6b2a
#
_cell.length_a   1.000
_cell.length_b   1.000
_cell.length_c   1.000
_cell.angle_alpha   90.00
_cell.angle_beta   90.00
_cell.angle_gamma   90.00
#
_symmetry.space_group_name_H-M   'P 1'
#
loop_
_entity.id
_entity.type
_entity.pdbx_description
1 polymer ?
#
loop_
_entity_poly.entity_id
_entity_poly.type
_entity_poly.pdbx_seq_one_letter_code
_entity_poly.pdbx_strand_id
1 'polypeptide(L)'
;KGIVDKYVCFFYLRPTSRFMSEKSQINKKEEILFSAAKVLTNKGYYSSTMDDIVVESKMSKGAVYHYYSSKKDVYLAVIDMWEQRTQLLLAPAAEEESSYKGLKKLFQLLVKELKMDGSFFNCLPTLWAIARHDDDFKKSMQRVYNRFQKFVELIIIRGIENKEFVKLDPKISSLSLILNFEGIFWFSIFKSKDVDAESYIDQVSSYILNAYMLKKGD
;
A
#
# COMPACT_ATOMS: atom_id res chain seq x y z
N LYS A 1 19.11 18.69 -9.69
CA LYS A 1 17.90 18.83 -8.82
C LYS A 1 16.73 19.08 -9.73
N GLY A 2 16.18 18.00 -10.21
CA GLY A 2 15.52 17.98 -11.49
C GLY A 2 14.02 17.71 -11.39
N ILE A 3 13.49 17.42 -12.54
CA ILE A 3 12.11 17.09 -12.87
C ILE A 3 11.55 16.00 -11.93
N VAL A 4 12.36 15.02 -11.48
CA VAL A 4 11.95 13.91 -10.61
C VAL A 4 11.51 14.40 -9.23
N ASP A 5 12.24 15.33 -8.58
CA ASP A 5 11.87 15.89 -7.27
C ASP A 5 10.54 16.66 -7.35
N LYS A 6 10.30 17.33 -8.48
CA LYS A 6 9.07 18.09 -8.74
C LYS A 6 7.86 17.17 -8.96
N TYR A 7 8.05 16.00 -9.59
CA TYR A 7 6.99 15.02 -9.79
C TYR A 7 6.69 14.20 -8.53
N VAL A 8 7.69 13.82 -7.78
CA VAL A 8 7.51 13.16 -6.48
C VAL A 8 6.73 14.10 -5.54
N CYS A 9 7.13 15.38 -5.44
CA CYS A 9 6.45 16.37 -4.62
C CYS A 9 5.02 16.69 -5.12
N PHE A 10 4.81 16.78 -6.44
CA PHE A 10 3.51 17.16 -7.03
C PHE A 10 2.46 16.03 -6.92
N PHE A 11 2.87 14.77 -7.04
CA PHE A 11 1.95 13.63 -6.96
C PHE A 11 1.60 13.20 -5.53
N TYR A 12 2.47 13.52 -4.53
CA TYR A 12 2.36 12.93 -3.19
C TYR A 12 2.19 13.94 -2.04
N LEU A 13 2.36 15.26 -2.25
CA LEU A 13 2.42 16.24 -1.17
C LEU A 13 1.36 17.36 -1.21
N ARG A 14 0.16 17.15 -1.73
CA ARG A 14 -0.92 18.14 -1.51
C ARG A 14 -1.79 17.76 -0.33
N PRO A 15 -1.63 18.39 0.85
CA PRO A 15 -2.65 18.38 1.88
C PRO A 15 -3.76 19.37 1.48
N THR A 16 -4.96 18.88 1.27
CA THR A 16 -6.14 19.73 1.11
C THR A 16 -6.56 20.24 2.48
N SER A 17 -6.39 21.54 2.69
CA SER A 17 -6.86 22.26 3.87
C SER A 17 -8.37 22.53 3.80
N ARG A 18 -9.14 21.73 4.56
CA ARG A 18 -10.51 22.11 4.97
C ARG A 18 -10.90 21.29 6.20
N PHE A 19 -10.34 21.67 7.33
CA PHE A 19 -10.32 20.84 8.53
C PHE A 19 -11.05 21.51 9.68
N MET A 20 -12.34 21.25 9.89
CA MET A 20 -12.84 21.17 11.29
C MET A 20 -14.28 20.62 11.43
N SER A 21 -15.20 20.77 10.47
CA SER A 21 -16.52 20.12 10.51
C SER A 21 -16.54 18.72 9.88
N GLU A 22 -15.53 18.42 9.07
CA GLU A 22 -15.33 17.12 8.38
C GLU A 22 -14.77 16.02 9.29
N LYS A 23 -14.14 16.38 10.40
CA LYS A 23 -13.38 15.43 11.25
C LYS A 23 -14.25 14.31 11.85
N SER A 24 -15.51 14.57 12.17
CA SER A 24 -16.43 13.56 12.71
C SER A 24 -17.04 12.65 11.63
N GLN A 25 -17.23 13.18 10.41
CA GLN A 25 -17.77 12.41 9.28
C GLN A 25 -16.67 11.56 8.62
N ILE A 26 -15.45 12.09 8.53
CA ILE A 26 -14.26 11.37 8.06
C ILE A 26 -14.02 10.17 8.99
N ASN A 27 -14.09 10.36 10.30
CA ASN A 27 -13.89 9.30 11.28
C ASN A 27 -14.91 8.15 11.12
N LYS A 28 -16.20 8.47 10.89
CA LYS A 28 -17.26 7.46 10.68
C LYS A 28 -17.08 6.67 9.38
N LYS A 29 -16.70 7.33 8.29
CA LYS A 29 -16.40 6.65 7.03
C LYS A 29 -15.23 5.67 7.19
N GLU A 30 -14.15 6.12 7.82
CA GLU A 30 -12.97 5.26 8.07
C GLU A 30 -13.33 4.06 8.95
N GLU A 31 -14.12 4.24 10.01
CA GLU A 31 -14.58 3.15 10.86
C GLU A 31 -15.38 2.09 10.09
N ILE A 32 -16.26 2.52 9.17
CA ILE A 32 -16.99 1.59 8.28
C ILE A 32 -16.00 0.83 7.38
N LEU A 33 -15.02 1.52 6.80
CA LEU A 33 -14.06 0.89 5.87
C LEU A 33 -13.12 -0.09 6.59
N PHE A 34 -12.67 0.24 7.81
CA PHE A 34 -11.90 -0.70 8.63
C PHE A 34 -12.71 -1.95 9.00
N SER A 35 -13.98 -1.75 9.37
CA SER A 35 -14.88 -2.86 9.67
C SER A 35 -15.13 -3.72 8.44
N ALA A 36 -15.32 -3.09 7.28
CA ALA A 36 -15.47 -3.80 6.01
C ALA A 36 -14.21 -4.61 5.65
N ALA A 37 -13.01 -4.06 5.84
CA ALA A 37 -11.76 -4.80 5.62
C ALA A 37 -11.66 -6.05 6.52
N LYS A 38 -12.05 -5.96 7.79
CA LYS A 38 -12.11 -7.12 8.69
C LYS A 38 -13.15 -8.15 8.24
N VAL A 39 -14.34 -7.71 7.86
CA VAL A 39 -15.39 -8.60 7.33
C VAL A 39 -14.90 -9.30 6.07
N LEU A 40 -14.25 -8.57 5.17
CA LEU A 40 -13.68 -9.12 3.94
C LEU A 40 -12.62 -10.20 4.22
N THR A 41 -11.72 -9.93 5.17
CA THR A 41 -10.68 -10.88 5.59
C THR A 41 -11.27 -12.15 6.18
N ASN A 42 -12.30 -12.02 7.02
CA ASN A 42 -12.85 -13.14 7.79
C ASN A 42 -13.85 -13.97 7.00
N LYS A 43 -14.70 -13.34 6.18
CA LYS A 43 -15.81 -13.99 5.47
C LYS A 43 -15.60 -14.09 3.96
N GLY A 44 -14.68 -13.31 3.40
CA GLY A 44 -14.53 -13.17 1.96
C GLY A 44 -15.64 -12.30 1.34
N TYR A 45 -15.51 -12.03 0.04
CA TYR A 45 -16.44 -11.12 -0.65
C TYR A 45 -17.83 -11.73 -0.82
N TYR A 46 -17.90 -12.95 -1.32
CA TYR A 46 -19.19 -13.54 -1.70
C TYR A 46 -20.09 -13.88 -0.50
N SER A 47 -19.47 -14.32 0.60
CA SER A 47 -20.19 -14.69 1.83
C SER A 47 -20.47 -13.52 2.77
N SER A 48 -19.91 -12.35 2.53
CA SER A 48 -20.16 -11.15 3.32
C SER A 48 -21.41 -10.39 2.84
N THR A 49 -22.06 -9.70 3.77
CA THR A 49 -23.24 -8.88 3.51
C THR A 49 -23.06 -7.46 4.05
N MET A 50 -23.92 -6.50 3.66
CA MET A 50 -23.94 -5.18 4.26
C MET A 50 -24.26 -5.23 5.76
N ASP A 51 -25.11 -6.16 6.17
CA ASP A 51 -25.46 -6.32 7.59
C ASP A 51 -24.28 -6.82 8.44
N ASP A 52 -23.37 -7.61 7.86
CA ASP A 52 -22.11 -7.97 8.54
C ASP A 52 -21.23 -6.74 8.80
N ILE A 53 -21.18 -5.81 7.84
CA ILE A 53 -20.42 -4.56 7.99
C ILE A 53 -21.09 -3.66 9.05
N VAL A 54 -22.42 -3.61 9.06
CA VAL A 54 -23.20 -2.88 10.09
C VAL A 54 -22.87 -3.41 11.49
N VAL A 55 -22.89 -4.73 11.66
CA VAL A 55 -22.59 -5.37 12.95
C VAL A 55 -21.15 -5.11 13.39
N GLU A 56 -20.17 -5.29 12.47
CA GLU A 56 -18.75 -5.08 12.78
C GLU A 56 -18.44 -3.62 13.11
N SER A 57 -19.05 -2.66 12.38
CA SER A 57 -18.85 -1.22 12.61
C SER A 57 -19.55 -0.70 13.87
N LYS A 58 -20.45 -1.49 14.48
CA LYS A 58 -21.29 -1.07 15.61
C LYS A 58 -22.12 0.20 15.33
N MET A 59 -22.36 0.49 14.05
CA MET A 59 -23.19 1.62 13.63
C MET A 59 -24.62 1.18 13.32
N SER A 60 -25.54 2.13 13.28
CA SER A 60 -26.89 1.86 12.82
C SER A 60 -26.89 1.53 11.32
N LYS A 61 -27.82 0.68 10.87
CA LYS A 61 -28.01 0.34 9.46
C LYS A 61 -28.18 1.60 8.60
N GLY A 62 -28.99 2.54 9.05
CA GLY A 62 -29.18 3.82 8.36
C GLY A 62 -27.89 4.63 8.22
N ALA A 63 -27.01 4.62 9.22
CA ALA A 63 -25.73 5.32 9.14
C ALA A 63 -24.80 4.71 8.08
N VAL A 64 -24.70 3.38 8.00
CA VAL A 64 -23.86 2.71 7.00
C VAL A 64 -24.42 2.93 5.59
N TYR A 65 -25.74 2.76 5.39
CA TYR A 65 -26.39 2.96 4.09
C TYR A 65 -26.43 4.42 3.64
N HIS A 66 -26.30 5.38 4.55
CA HIS A 66 -26.12 6.78 4.19
C HIS A 66 -24.79 7.03 3.44
N TYR A 67 -23.73 6.31 3.79
CA TYR A 67 -22.41 6.46 3.15
C TYR A 67 -22.21 5.56 1.94
N TYR A 68 -22.78 4.36 1.94
CA TYR A 68 -22.52 3.33 0.92
C TYR A 68 -23.81 2.59 0.58
N SER A 69 -24.19 2.62 -0.70
CA SER A 69 -25.44 2.01 -1.18
C SER A 69 -25.36 0.49 -1.37
N SER A 70 -24.16 -0.03 -1.57
CA SER A 70 -23.93 -1.46 -1.82
C SER A 70 -22.63 -1.97 -1.18
N LYS A 71 -22.56 -3.28 -1.01
CA LYS A 71 -21.34 -3.97 -0.59
C LYS A 71 -20.18 -3.69 -1.54
N LYS A 72 -20.44 -3.62 -2.83
CA LYS A 72 -19.44 -3.31 -3.84
C LYS A 72 -18.84 -1.91 -3.62
N ASP A 73 -19.70 -0.91 -3.35
CA ASP A 73 -19.25 0.47 -3.12
C ASP A 73 -18.34 0.55 -1.89
N VAL A 74 -18.71 -0.16 -0.81
CA VAL A 74 -17.88 -0.20 0.41
C VAL A 74 -16.49 -0.76 0.09
N TYR A 75 -16.41 -1.91 -0.59
CA TYR A 75 -15.11 -2.54 -0.84
C TYR A 75 -14.26 -1.80 -1.88
N LEU A 76 -14.88 -1.12 -2.84
CA LEU A 76 -14.14 -0.19 -3.72
C LEU A 76 -13.58 0.99 -2.92
N ALA A 77 -14.36 1.53 -1.97
CA ALA A 77 -13.90 2.59 -1.08
C ALA A 77 -12.80 2.11 -0.10
N VAL A 78 -12.78 0.82 0.28
CA VAL A 78 -11.65 0.22 1.02
C VAL A 78 -10.36 0.32 0.21
N ILE A 79 -10.41 0.05 -1.10
CA ILE A 79 -9.23 0.19 -1.98
C ILE A 79 -8.78 1.65 -2.04
N ASP A 80 -9.72 2.60 -2.19
CA ASP A 80 -9.38 4.04 -2.24
C ASP A 80 -8.77 4.53 -0.92
N MET A 81 -9.28 4.09 0.22
CA MET A 81 -8.71 4.41 1.53
C MET A 81 -7.31 3.82 1.68
N TRP A 82 -7.10 2.58 1.22
CA TRP A 82 -5.77 1.96 1.23
C TRP A 82 -4.78 2.74 0.36
N GLU A 83 -5.20 3.20 -0.82
CA GLU A 83 -4.40 4.04 -1.69
C GLU A 83 -3.95 5.34 -0.98
N GLN A 84 -4.88 6.02 -0.32
CA GLN A 84 -4.60 7.27 0.41
C GLN A 84 -3.64 7.03 1.58
N ARG A 85 -3.86 5.98 2.38
CA ARG A 85 -2.95 5.63 3.49
C ARG A 85 -1.55 5.29 3.00
N THR A 86 -1.46 4.53 1.91
CA THR A 86 -0.16 4.18 1.31
C THR A 86 0.58 5.42 0.85
N GLN A 87 -0.08 6.39 0.24
CA GLN A 87 0.55 7.65 -0.15
C GLN A 87 1.16 8.41 1.04
N LEU A 88 0.43 8.53 2.15
CA LEU A 88 0.94 9.16 3.37
C LEU A 88 2.11 8.38 3.97
N LEU A 89 2.05 7.06 3.93
CA LEU A 89 3.11 6.18 4.39
C LEU A 89 4.39 6.31 3.57
N LEU A 90 4.27 6.57 2.27
CA LEU A 90 5.40 6.64 1.35
C LEU A 90 6.14 8.00 1.40
N ALA A 91 5.49 9.06 1.85
CA ALA A 91 6.06 10.40 1.86
C ALA A 91 7.45 10.48 2.55
N PRO A 92 7.67 9.91 3.76
CA PRO A 92 8.98 9.95 4.41
C PRO A 92 10.10 9.22 3.64
N ALA A 93 9.75 8.23 2.82
CA ALA A 93 10.73 7.55 1.97
C ALA A 93 11.16 8.41 0.76
N ALA A 94 10.25 9.25 0.25
CA ALA A 94 10.53 10.21 -0.81
C ALA A 94 11.43 11.35 -0.35
N GLU A 95 11.34 11.76 0.92
CA GLU A 95 12.11 12.87 1.52
C GLU A 95 13.56 12.50 1.82
N GLU A 96 13.91 11.21 1.82
CA GLU A 96 15.30 10.78 2.02
C GLU A 96 16.19 11.27 0.87
N GLU A 97 17.34 11.87 1.20
CA GLU A 97 18.30 12.36 0.21
C GLU A 97 18.91 11.22 -0.61
N SER A 98 19.22 10.10 0.02
CA SER A 98 19.73 8.90 -0.63
C SER A 98 18.60 8.01 -1.10
N SER A 99 18.63 7.62 -2.36
CA SER A 99 17.66 6.69 -2.95
C SER A 99 17.73 5.30 -2.30
N TYR A 100 18.92 4.84 -1.91
CA TYR A 100 19.09 3.61 -1.15
C TYR A 100 18.37 3.68 0.20
N LYS A 101 18.59 4.76 0.95
CA LYS A 101 17.92 4.99 2.24
C LYS A 101 16.42 5.13 2.08
N GLY A 102 15.96 5.82 1.04
CA GLY A 102 14.55 5.97 0.71
C GLY A 102 13.85 4.63 0.47
N LEU A 103 14.43 3.76 -0.36
CA LEU A 103 13.89 2.43 -0.59
C LEU A 103 13.95 1.55 0.68
N LYS A 104 15.03 1.62 1.44
CA LYS A 104 15.11 0.89 2.72
C LYS A 104 14.06 1.37 3.72
N LYS A 105 13.87 2.67 3.83
CA LYS A 105 12.84 3.30 4.66
C LYS A 105 11.43 2.87 4.26
N LEU A 106 11.16 2.81 2.95
CA LEU A 106 9.90 2.34 2.40
C LEU A 106 9.55 0.95 2.94
N PHE A 107 10.46 -0.01 2.81
CA PHE A 107 10.21 -1.37 3.29
C PHE A 107 9.99 -1.44 4.81
N GLN A 108 10.76 -0.69 5.58
CA GLN A 108 10.58 -0.59 7.04
C GLN A 108 9.20 -0.05 7.42
N LEU A 109 8.72 0.98 6.71
CA LEU A 109 7.40 1.56 6.94
C LEU A 109 6.27 0.58 6.60
N LEU A 110 6.40 -0.14 5.49
CA LEU A 110 5.42 -1.15 5.08
C LEU A 110 5.35 -2.32 6.07
N VAL A 111 6.50 -2.80 6.57
CA VAL A 111 6.55 -3.84 7.61
C VAL A 111 5.95 -3.35 8.92
N LYS A 112 6.24 -2.11 9.30
CA LYS A 112 5.66 -1.49 10.51
C LYS A 112 4.13 -1.43 10.42
N GLU A 113 3.59 -1.00 9.28
CA GLU A 113 2.15 -0.94 9.06
C GLU A 113 1.50 -2.33 9.12
N LEU A 114 2.15 -3.33 8.55
CA LEU A 114 1.70 -4.72 8.61
C LEU A 114 1.59 -5.23 10.06
N LYS A 115 2.51 -4.82 10.95
CA LYS A 115 2.50 -5.20 12.36
C LYS A 115 1.45 -4.46 13.18
N MET A 116 1.19 -3.19 12.85
CA MET A 116 0.29 -2.33 13.63
C MET A 116 -1.18 -2.64 13.35
N ASP A 117 -1.56 -2.81 12.11
CA ASP A 117 -2.93 -3.11 11.69
C ASP A 117 -2.92 -3.98 10.43
N GLY A 118 -2.59 -5.26 10.64
CA GLY A 118 -2.55 -6.24 9.55
C GLY A 118 -3.89 -6.45 8.83
N SER A 119 -5.02 -5.98 9.39
CA SER A 119 -6.34 -6.20 8.80
C SER A 119 -6.46 -5.64 7.39
N PHE A 120 -5.80 -4.51 7.14
CA PHE A 120 -5.81 -3.84 5.84
C PHE A 120 -5.00 -4.59 4.79
N PHE A 121 -3.82 -5.08 5.16
CA PHE A 121 -3.01 -5.90 4.26
C PHE A 121 -3.60 -7.30 4.07
N ASN A 122 -4.25 -7.85 5.10
CA ASN A 122 -4.83 -9.18 5.04
C ASN A 122 -6.03 -9.28 4.07
N CYS A 123 -6.71 -8.18 3.75
CA CYS A 123 -7.78 -8.18 2.76
C CYS A 123 -7.29 -8.11 1.29
N LEU A 124 -6.03 -7.72 1.04
CA LEU A 124 -5.50 -7.56 -0.33
C LEU A 124 -5.58 -8.83 -1.19
N PRO A 125 -5.20 -10.03 -0.70
CA PRO A 125 -5.33 -11.25 -1.50
C PRO A 125 -6.77 -11.51 -1.95
N THR A 126 -7.75 -11.20 -1.08
CA THR A 126 -9.17 -11.32 -1.42
C THR A 126 -9.58 -10.30 -2.48
N LEU A 127 -9.12 -9.05 -2.38
CA LEU A 127 -9.38 -8.01 -3.38
C LEU A 127 -8.76 -8.37 -4.75
N TRP A 128 -7.55 -8.92 -4.78
CA TRP A 128 -6.94 -9.43 -6.01
C TRP A 128 -7.74 -10.58 -6.62
N ALA A 129 -8.26 -11.50 -5.79
CA ALA A 129 -9.09 -12.60 -6.26
C ALA A 129 -10.40 -12.09 -6.91
N ILE A 130 -11.04 -11.08 -6.32
CA ILE A 130 -12.25 -10.45 -6.88
C ILE A 130 -11.92 -9.74 -8.21
N ALA A 131 -10.81 -9.01 -8.25
CA ALA A 131 -10.36 -8.26 -9.44
C ALA A 131 -10.17 -9.14 -10.69
N ARG A 132 -10.03 -10.46 -10.53
CA ARG A 132 -9.98 -11.41 -11.66
C ARG A 132 -11.32 -11.56 -12.38
N HIS A 133 -12.44 -11.23 -11.72
CA HIS A 133 -13.80 -11.49 -12.19
C HIS A 133 -14.69 -10.23 -12.19
N ASP A 134 -14.20 -9.10 -11.71
CA ASP A 134 -14.93 -7.82 -11.65
C ASP A 134 -14.03 -6.68 -12.13
N ASP A 135 -14.43 -6.03 -13.21
CA ASP A 135 -13.65 -5.00 -13.89
C ASP A 135 -13.46 -3.72 -13.05
N ASP A 136 -14.40 -3.37 -12.18
CA ASP A 136 -14.27 -2.18 -11.34
C ASP A 136 -13.20 -2.41 -10.26
N PHE A 137 -13.21 -3.58 -9.63
CA PHE A 137 -12.14 -3.99 -8.70
C PHE A 137 -10.79 -4.07 -9.43
N LYS A 138 -10.78 -4.67 -10.63
CA LYS A 138 -9.56 -4.76 -11.44
C LYS A 138 -8.97 -3.39 -11.74
N LYS A 139 -9.77 -2.44 -12.21
CA LYS A 139 -9.32 -1.07 -12.50
C LYS A 139 -8.79 -0.36 -11.25
N SER A 140 -9.51 -0.47 -10.13
CA SER A 140 -9.10 0.14 -8.87
C SER A 140 -7.79 -0.44 -8.35
N MET A 141 -7.64 -1.77 -8.32
CA MET A 141 -6.41 -2.43 -7.90
C MET A 141 -5.22 -2.11 -8.82
N GLN A 142 -5.43 -2.11 -10.15
CA GLN A 142 -4.39 -1.74 -11.11
C GLN A 142 -3.95 -0.28 -10.94
N ARG A 143 -4.87 0.64 -10.66
CA ARG A 143 -4.54 2.05 -10.40
C ARG A 143 -3.61 2.17 -9.20
N VAL A 144 -3.94 1.52 -8.09
CA VAL A 144 -3.13 1.56 -6.87
C VAL A 144 -1.76 0.93 -7.10
N TYR A 145 -1.73 -0.25 -7.72
CA TYR A 145 -0.49 -0.94 -8.06
C TYR A 145 0.43 -0.10 -8.94
N ASN A 146 -0.11 0.48 -10.03
CA ASN A 146 0.66 1.29 -10.96
C ASN A 146 1.23 2.55 -10.28
N ARG A 147 0.49 3.18 -9.36
CA ARG A 147 0.99 4.34 -8.60
C ARG A 147 2.12 3.94 -7.67
N PHE A 148 1.97 2.84 -6.95
CA PHE A 148 3.03 2.34 -6.07
C PHE A 148 4.28 1.97 -6.87
N GLN A 149 4.12 1.25 -7.98
CA GLN A 149 5.23 0.93 -8.88
C GLN A 149 5.92 2.19 -9.38
N LYS A 150 5.16 3.18 -9.83
CA LYS A 150 5.73 4.44 -10.33
C LYS A 150 6.51 5.20 -9.26
N PHE A 151 6.04 5.18 -8.02
CA PHE A 151 6.76 5.75 -6.89
C PHE A 151 8.12 5.10 -6.69
N VAL A 152 8.18 3.77 -6.63
CA VAL A 152 9.43 3.01 -6.48
C VAL A 152 10.35 3.25 -7.67
N GLU A 153 9.82 3.22 -8.90
CA GLU A 153 10.55 3.49 -10.14
C GLU A 153 11.22 4.88 -10.11
N LEU A 154 10.53 5.93 -9.64
CA LEU A 154 11.08 7.28 -9.55
C LEU A 154 12.24 7.36 -8.55
N ILE A 155 12.18 6.66 -7.42
CA ILE A 155 13.30 6.60 -6.48
C ILE A 155 14.52 5.90 -7.13
N ILE A 156 14.30 4.83 -7.89
CA ILE A 156 15.37 4.12 -8.61
C ILE A 156 16.00 5.03 -9.67
N ILE A 157 15.20 5.74 -10.48
CA ILE A 157 15.68 6.70 -11.47
C ILE A 157 16.56 7.75 -10.81
N ARG A 158 16.09 8.35 -9.69
CA ARG A 158 16.88 9.32 -8.91
C ARG A 158 18.22 8.72 -8.45
N GLY A 159 18.23 7.47 -8.00
CA GLY A 159 19.45 6.79 -7.56
C GLY A 159 20.45 6.58 -8.71
N ILE A 160 19.98 6.29 -9.91
CA ILE A 160 20.83 6.18 -11.12
C ILE A 160 21.37 7.55 -11.50
N GLU A 161 20.54 8.59 -11.54
CA GLU A 161 20.94 9.96 -11.88
C GLU A 161 21.97 10.52 -10.90
N ASN A 162 21.80 10.23 -9.61
CA ASN A 162 22.73 10.64 -8.55
C ASN A 162 23.96 9.73 -8.42
N LYS A 163 24.13 8.74 -9.30
CA LYS A 163 25.23 7.77 -9.26
C LYS A 163 25.31 6.99 -7.92
N GLU A 164 24.19 6.79 -7.28
CA GLU A 164 24.09 5.85 -6.15
C GLU A 164 23.94 4.41 -6.67
N PHE A 165 23.19 4.25 -7.76
CA PHE A 165 22.88 2.95 -8.36
C PHE A 165 23.60 2.77 -9.69
N VAL A 166 23.92 1.52 -10.02
CA VAL A 166 24.39 1.13 -11.34
C VAL A 166 23.30 1.39 -12.40
N LYS A 167 23.66 1.30 -13.67
CA LYS A 167 22.66 1.41 -14.76
C LYS A 167 21.72 0.19 -14.70
N LEU A 168 20.47 0.43 -14.33
CA LEU A 168 19.39 -0.55 -14.19
C LEU A 168 18.25 -0.20 -15.14
N ASP A 169 17.40 -1.18 -15.46
CA ASP A 169 16.05 -0.91 -15.96
C ASP A 169 15.16 -0.54 -14.75
N PRO A 170 14.69 0.73 -14.63
CA PRO A 170 13.97 1.17 -13.44
C PRO A 170 12.63 0.45 -13.27
N LYS A 171 11.98 0.08 -14.39
CA LYS A 171 10.69 -0.60 -14.37
C LYS A 171 10.81 -2.05 -13.88
N ILE A 172 11.78 -2.78 -14.40
CA ILE A 172 12.05 -4.15 -13.96
C ILE A 172 12.52 -4.17 -12.51
N SER A 173 13.39 -3.24 -12.14
CA SER A 173 13.91 -3.13 -10.78
C SER A 173 12.82 -2.78 -9.77
N SER A 174 11.89 -1.87 -10.11
CA SER A 174 10.75 -1.55 -9.25
C SER A 174 9.81 -2.74 -9.06
N LEU A 175 9.53 -3.48 -10.14
CA LEU A 175 8.74 -4.71 -10.07
C LEU A 175 9.41 -5.77 -9.19
N SER A 176 10.72 -5.96 -9.32
CA SER A 176 11.48 -6.91 -8.51
C SER A 176 11.31 -6.61 -7.01
N LEU A 177 11.46 -5.34 -6.60
CA LEU A 177 11.27 -4.94 -5.21
C LEU A 177 9.84 -5.16 -4.72
N ILE A 178 8.84 -4.78 -5.52
CA ILE A 178 7.42 -4.91 -5.16
C ILE A 178 7.02 -6.37 -5.00
N LEU A 179 7.40 -7.23 -5.97
CA LEU A 179 7.06 -8.66 -5.92
C LEU A 179 7.73 -9.37 -4.74
N ASN A 180 8.95 -8.96 -4.36
CA ASN A 180 9.58 -9.47 -3.14
C ASN A 180 8.85 -9.02 -1.88
N PHE A 181 8.37 -7.78 -1.85
CA PHE A 181 7.53 -7.30 -0.74
C PHE A 181 6.19 -8.05 -0.68
N GLU A 182 5.55 -8.28 -1.83
CA GLU A 182 4.29 -9.04 -1.89
C GLU A 182 4.45 -10.48 -1.38
N GLY A 183 5.66 -11.04 -1.46
CA GLY A 183 5.99 -12.33 -0.86
C GLY A 183 5.66 -12.45 0.63
N ILE A 184 5.57 -11.31 1.35
CA ILE A 184 5.20 -11.28 2.77
C ILE A 184 3.80 -11.88 3.04
N PHE A 185 2.88 -11.79 2.07
CA PHE A 185 1.55 -12.37 2.21
C PHE A 185 1.59 -13.89 2.36
N TRP A 186 2.59 -14.54 1.77
CA TRP A 186 2.78 -15.97 1.88
C TRP A 186 3.17 -16.42 3.28
N PHE A 187 3.87 -15.57 4.05
CA PHE A 187 4.22 -15.87 5.45
C PHE A 187 2.99 -16.04 6.33
N SER A 188 1.93 -15.25 6.08
CA SER A 188 0.67 -15.39 6.81
C SER A 188 -0.02 -16.73 6.54
N ILE A 189 0.18 -17.30 5.36
CA ILE A 189 -0.40 -18.58 4.92
C ILE A 189 0.46 -19.76 5.37
N PHE A 190 1.76 -19.72 5.11
CA PHE A 190 2.65 -20.85 5.36
C PHE A 190 3.15 -20.94 6.80
N LYS A 191 2.97 -19.88 7.61
CA LYS A 191 3.34 -19.82 9.03
C LYS A 191 4.76 -20.38 9.27
N SER A 192 5.76 -19.81 8.58
CA SER A 192 7.15 -20.18 8.83
C SER A 192 7.47 -20.03 10.31
N LYS A 193 8.02 -21.07 10.93
CA LYS A 193 8.36 -21.05 12.36
C LYS A 193 9.71 -20.38 12.62
N ASP A 194 10.61 -20.40 11.64
CA ASP A 194 12.02 -20.06 11.82
C ASP A 194 12.39 -18.69 11.25
N VAL A 195 11.52 -18.08 10.42
CA VAL A 195 11.75 -16.77 9.81
C VAL A 195 10.50 -15.94 9.95
N ASP A 196 10.59 -14.79 10.58
CA ASP A 196 9.50 -13.80 10.60
C ASP A 196 9.54 -12.90 9.36
N ALA A 197 8.40 -12.31 9.05
CA ALA A 197 8.21 -11.50 7.85
C ALA A 197 9.12 -10.24 7.82
N GLU A 198 9.43 -9.65 9.00
CA GLU A 198 10.31 -8.48 9.09
C GLU A 198 11.74 -8.84 8.74
N SER A 199 12.27 -9.90 9.39
CA SER A 199 13.61 -10.40 9.11
C SER A 199 13.79 -10.79 7.64
N TYR A 200 12.76 -11.40 7.03
CA TYR A 200 12.76 -11.72 5.61
C TYR A 200 12.86 -10.46 4.75
N ILE A 201 11.97 -9.49 4.96
CA ILE A 201 11.93 -8.27 4.15
C ILE A 201 13.22 -7.45 4.33
N ASP A 202 13.73 -7.32 5.56
CA ASP A 202 14.96 -6.55 5.81
C ASP A 202 16.16 -7.18 5.09
N GLN A 203 16.30 -8.51 5.17
CA GLN A 203 17.40 -9.20 4.51
C GLN A 203 17.26 -9.20 2.99
N VAL A 204 16.10 -9.59 2.45
CA VAL A 204 15.91 -9.70 1.00
C VAL A 204 15.96 -8.33 0.33
N SER A 205 15.33 -7.31 0.92
CA SER A 205 15.45 -5.95 0.41
C SER A 205 16.90 -5.46 0.43
N SER A 206 17.66 -5.77 1.49
CA SER A 206 19.07 -5.41 1.58
C SER A 206 19.91 -6.12 0.51
N TYR A 207 19.67 -7.39 0.21
CA TYR A 207 20.37 -8.10 -0.86
C TYR A 207 20.10 -7.44 -2.22
N ILE A 208 18.84 -7.13 -2.54
CA ILE A 208 18.46 -6.52 -3.82
C ILE A 208 19.05 -5.11 -3.90
N LEU A 209 18.90 -4.30 -2.86
CA LEU A 209 19.39 -2.92 -2.85
C LEU A 209 20.91 -2.85 -2.93
N ASN A 210 21.63 -3.76 -2.27
CA ASN A 210 23.09 -3.83 -2.38
C ASN A 210 23.55 -4.21 -3.80
N ALA A 211 22.77 -5.05 -4.51
CA ALA A 211 23.04 -5.35 -5.91
C ALA A 211 22.83 -4.13 -6.84
N TYR A 212 22.03 -3.15 -6.42
CA TYR A 212 21.82 -1.91 -7.17
C TYR A 212 22.92 -0.87 -6.94
N MET A 213 23.67 -0.96 -5.84
CA MET A 213 24.70 0.01 -5.49
C MET A 213 25.90 -0.04 -6.44
N LEU A 214 26.40 1.13 -6.83
CA LEU A 214 27.70 1.23 -7.45
C LEU A 214 28.79 0.70 -6.49
N LYS A 215 29.61 -0.23 -6.95
CA LYS A 215 30.77 -0.65 -6.17
C LYS A 215 31.79 0.48 -6.15
N LYS A 216 32.42 0.72 -4.99
CA LYS A 216 33.56 1.65 -4.90
C LYS A 216 34.67 1.09 -5.78
N GLY A 217 34.86 1.69 -6.95
CA GLY A 217 35.91 1.30 -7.90
C GLY A 217 35.44 1.08 -9.35
N ASP A 218 34.11 1.13 -9.60
CA ASP A 218 33.52 1.22 -10.95
C ASP A 218 33.26 2.74 -11.24
#